data_4a97cbbe0ed1dfa241c0b4ab1fe6dca6
#
_entry.id   4a97cbbe0ed1dfa241c0b4ab1fe6dca6
#
_cell.length_a   1.000
_cell.length_b   1.000
_cell.length_c   1.000
_cell.angle_alpha   90.00
_cell.angle_beta   90.00
_cell.angle_gamma   90.00
#
_symmetry.space_group_name_H-M   'P 1'
#
loop_
_entity.id
_entity.type
_entity.pdbx_description
1 polymer ?
#
loop_
_entity_poly.entity_id
_entity_poly.type
_entity_poly.pdbx_seq_one_letter_code
_entity_poly.pdbx_strand_id
1 'polypeptide(L)'
;MKRLFKNIICAVLAPVALVSCMDLDENVYDKLPTDEFGTTEKQINAIMAPAYQSLKNMLAYDGPWGAADMTADILIAPTRVGGDWWDGGQYMEQCMHSWKPNSYSVENCWTYCTEGLTTVNSVYNIIEKSEAMSDELKLQYLSELRGLRAFWYYVIVDIFGNAPLVTDFEDTSLPLSLIHI
;
A
#
# COMPACT_ATOMS: atom_id res chain seq x y z
N MET A 1 -0.23 59.17 38.18
CA MET A 1 -1.17 58.96 37.07
C MET A 1 -0.61 58.09 35.94
N LYS A 2 0.56 58.35 35.37
CA LYS A 2 1.09 57.56 34.21
C LYS A 2 1.30 56.06 34.49
N ARG A 3 1.70 55.66 35.70
CA ARG A 3 1.90 54.23 36.05
C ARG A 3 0.56 53.48 36.21
N LEU A 4 -0.45 54.12 36.76
CA LEU A 4 -1.77 53.53 36.95
C LEU A 4 -2.45 53.28 35.59
N PHE A 5 -2.33 54.21 34.68
CA PHE A 5 -2.85 54.09 33.32
C PHE A 5 -2.19 52.93 32.51
N LYS A 6 -0.88 52.74 32.71
CA LYS A 6 -0.14 51.66 32.05
C LYS A 6 -0.56 50.28 32.56
N ASN A 7 -0.81 50.15 33.87
CA ASN A 7 -1.28 48.91 34.46
C ASN A 7 -2.72 48.55 34.08
N ILE A 8 -3.58 49.56 33.91
CA ILE A 8 -4.96 49.35 33.44
C ILE A 8 -4.97 48.90 31.98
N ILE A 9 -4.13 49.47 31.12
CA ILE A 9 -4.01 49.07 29.70
C ILE A 9 -3.50 47.63 29.58
N CYS A 10 -2.50 47.23 30.38
CA CYS A 10 -2.03 45.84 30.39
C CYS A 10 -3.08 44.86 30.94
N ALA A 11 -3.87 45.23 31.91
CA ALA A 11 -4.91 44.37 32.49
C ALA A 11 -6.12 44.17 31.55
N VAL A 12 -6.38 45.12 30.62
CA VAL A 12 -7.48 45.04 29.65
C VAL A 12 -7.01 44.32 28.34
N LEU A 13 -5.73 44.45 27.98
CA LEU A 13 -5.17 43.81 26.77
C LEU A 13 -4.79 42.32 27.00
N ALA A 14 -4.50 41.92 28.22
CA ALA A 14 -4.11 40.55 28.53
C ALA A 14 -5.23 39.50 28.24
N PRO A 15 -6.50 39.71 28.61
CA PRO A 15 -7.55 38.74 28.30
C PRO A 15 -7.92 38.69 26.79
N VAL A 16 -7.71 39.76 26.02
CA VAL A 16 -7.98 39.77 24.58
C VAL A 16 -6.96 38.93 23.81
N ALA A 17 -5.72 38.82 24.28
CA ALA A 17 -4.70 37.99 23.68
C ALA A 17 -4.92 36.47 23.91
N LEU A 18 -5.71 36.08 24.92
CA LEU A 18 -5.99 34.70 25.26
C LEU A 18 -7.19 34.12 24.53
N VAL A 19 -7.97 34.93 23.82
CA VAL A 19 -9.15 34.47 23.05
C VAL A 19 -8.81 34.19 21.55
N SER A 20 -7.59 34.53 21.11
CA SER A 20 -7.17 34.43 19.71
C SER A 20 -6.86 33.02 19.20
N CYS A 21 -6.99 31.97 20.03
CA CYS A 21 -6.64 30.59 19.64
C CYS A 21 -7.77 29.59 19.96
N MET A 22 -9.04 29.94 19.77
CA MET A 22 -10.16 29.03 20.10
C MET A 22 -10.84 28.40 18.87
N ASP A 23 -10.33 28.64 17.68
CA ASP A 23 -10.76 27.88 16.51
C ASP A 23 -9.64 26.94 16.09
N LEU A 24 -9.66 25.73 16.70
CA LEU A 24 -8.77 24.62 16.40
C LEU A 24 -9.46 23.59 15.48
N ASP A 25 -10.60 23.93 14.90
CA ASP A 25 -11.24 23.11 13.90
C ASP A 25 -10.37 23.14 12.61
N GLU A 26 -9.58 22.11 12.48
CA GLU A 26 -8.72 21.87 11.32
C GLU A 26 -9.61 21.57 10.12
N ASN A 27 -9.73 22.51 9.21
CA ASN A 27 -10.33 22.24 7.90
C ASN A 27 -9.32 21.39 7.11
N VAL A 28 -9.49 20.08 7.16
CA VAL A 28 -8.67 19.13 6.41
C VAL A 28 -9.06 19.21 4.93
N TYR A 29 -8.27 19.96 4.14
CA TYR A 29 -8.49 20.11 2.69
C TYR A 29 -7.88 19.00 1.85
N ASP A 30 -6.99 18.19 2.43
CA ASP A 30 -6.20 17.15 1.77
C ASP A 30 -6.61 15.72 2.15
N LYS A 31 -7.49 15.55 3.14
CA LYS A 31 -8.06 14.27 3.55
C LYS A 31 -9.58 14.35 3.50
N LEU A 32 -10.19 13.52 2.69
CA LEU A 32 -11.64 13.33 2.74
C LEU A 32 -12.01 12.61 4.04
N PRO A 33 -12.99 13.11 4.82
CA PRO A 33 -13.49 12.40 6.00
C PRO A 33 -13.93 10.99 5.61
N THR A 34 -13.49 9.99 6.35
CA THR A 34 -13.74 8.57 6.05
C THR A 34 -15.22 8.19 6.13
N ASP A 35 -16.00 8.94 6.87
CA ASP A 35 -17.44 8.79 7.07
C ASP A 35 -18.29 9.34 5.90
N GLU A 36 -17.74 10.27 5.12
CA GLU A 36 -18.39 10.81 3.91
C GLU A 36 -17.86 10.20 2.61
N PHE A 37 -16.77 9.40 2.68
CA PHE A 37 -16.11 8.87 1.51
C PHE A 37 -16.70 7.52 1.09
N GLY A 38 -17.06 7.38 -0.19
CA GLY A 38 -17.65 6.16 -0.74
C GLY A 38 -19.15 6.26 -1.02
N THR A 39 -19.70 7.50 -1.05
CA THR A 39 -21.11 7.75 -1.38
C THR A 39 -21.38 7.85 -2.87
N THR A 40 -20.36 8.14 -3.66
CA THR A 40 -20.48 8.28 -5.12
C THR A 40 -19.63 7.24 -5.84
N GLU A 41 -20.07 6.83 -7.03
CA GLU A 41 -19.32 5.90 -7.90
C GLU A 41 -17.87 6.36 -8.12
N LYS A 42 -17.65 7.65 -8.31
CA LYS A 42 -16.29 8.21 -8.46
C LYS A 42 -15.41 8.00 -7.23
N GLN A 43 -15.98 8.18 -6.03
CA GLN A 43 -15.26 7.96 -4.78
C GLN A 43 -14.98 6.47 -4.55
N ILE A 44 -15.93 5.60 -4.84
CA ILE A 44 -15.77 4.14 -4.74
C ILE A 44 -14.66 3.68 -5.69
N ASN A 45 -14.67 4.14 -6.93
CA ASN A 45 -13.61 3.84 -7.89
C ASN A 45 -12.23 4.33 -7.40
N ALA A 46 -12.18 5.48 -6.73
CA ALA A 46 -10.95 5.99 -6.13
C ALA A 46 -10.45 5.11 -4.96
N ILE A 47 -11.36 4.55 -4.16
CA ILE A 47 -11.03 3.58 -3.09
C ILE A 47 -10.49 2.27 -3.69
N MET A 48 -11.10 1.78 -4.76
CA MET A 48 -10.73 0.51 -5.40
C MET A 48 -9.45 0.61 -6.25
N ALA A 49 -9.15 1.80 -6.78
CA ALA A 49 -8.04 2.00 -7.69
C ALA A 49 -6.68 1.50 -7.18
N PRO A 50 -6.25 1.69 -5.93
CA PRO A 50 -5.00 1.18 -5.40
C PRO A 50 -4.89 -0.35 -5.51
N ALA A 51 -5.97 -1.09 -5.25
CA ALA A 51 -5.98 -2.55 -5.32
C ALA A 51 -5.72 -3.04 -6.76
N TYR A 52 -6.33 -2.41 -7.76
CA TYR A 52 -6.06 -2.72 -9.17
C TYR A 52 -4.69 -2.20 -9.63
N GLN A 53 -4.28 -1.03 -9.15
CA GLN A 53 -2.97 -0.45 -9.48
C GLN A 53 -1.82 -1.33 -8.99
N SER A 54 -1.99 -2.05 -7.87
CA SER A 54 -0.98 -2.98 -7.38
C SER A 54 -0.60 -4.05 -8.40
N LEU A 55 -1.53 -4.45 -9.27
CA LEU A 55 -1.26 -5.44 -10.34
C LEU A 55 -0.18 -4.99 -11.34
N LYS A 56 0.11 -3.69 -11.43
CA LYS A 56 1.22 -3.18 -12.24
C LYS A 56 2.56 -3.80 -11.83
N ASN A 57 2.75 -4.03 -10.55
CA ASN A 57 3.99 -4.60 -10.02
C ASN A 57 4.20 -6.06 -10.46
N MET A 58 3.11 -6.78 -10.78
CA MET A 58 3.20 -8.12 -11.37
C MET A 58 3.93 -8.10 -12.71
N LEU A 59 3.71 -7.04 -13.51
CA LEU A 59 4.26 -6.88 -14.87
C LEU A 59 5.63 -6.20 -14.89
N ALA A 60 6.20 -5.87 -13.73
CA ALA A 60 7.53 -5.28 -13.67
C ALA A 60 8.59 -6.27 -14.15
N TYR A 61 9.58 -5.78 -14.90
CA TYR A 61 10.68 -6.63 -15.41
C TYR A 61 11.54 -7.22 -14.28
N ASP A 62 11.57 -6.57 -13.12
CA ASP A 62 12.24 -6.99 -11.89
C ASP A 62 11.27 -7.61 -10.86
N GLY A 63 10.04 -7.84 -11.27
CA GLY A 63 8.97 -8.44 -10.48
C GLY A 63 8.67 -9.90 -10.88
N PRO A 64 7.51 -10.41 -10.44
CA PRO A 64 7.11 -11.81 -10.63
C PRO A 64 7.16 -12.28 -12.09
N TRP A 65 6.65 -11.50 -13.03
CA TRP A 65 6.64 -11.88 -14.43
C TRP A 65 8.05 -11.91 -15.01
N GLY A 66 8.83 -10.84 -14.85
CA GLY A 66 10.19 -10.79 -15.36
C GLY A 66 11.06 -11.92 -14.82
N ALA A 67 10.93 -12.23 -13.52
CA ALA A 67 11.63 -13.34 -12.91
C ALA A 67 11.20 -14.69 -13.49
N ALA A 68 9.90 -14.93 -13.68
CA ALA A 68 9.38 -16.16 -14.27
C ALA A 68 9.87 -16.36 -15.71
N ASP A 69 9.79 -15.31 -16.54
CA ASP A 69 10.19 -15.39 -17.95
C ASP A 69 11.70 -15.59 -18.12
N MET A 70 12.54 -14.96 -17.27
CA MET A 70 13.99 -15.14 -17.30
C MET A 70 14.40 -16.54 -16.81
N THR A 71 13.74 -17.08 -15.81
CA THR A 71 14.02 -18.43 -15.31
C THR A 71 13.48 -19.52 -16.23
N ALA A 72 12.49 -19.21 -17.06
CA ALA A 72 11.95 -20.12 -18.07
C ALA A 72 12.69 -20.07 -19.42
N ASP A 73 13.80 -19.34 -19.52
CA ASP A 73 14.57 -19.11 -20.75
C ASP A 73 13.76 -18.45 -21.90
N ILE A 74 12.64 -17.81 -21.58
CA ILE A 74 11.80 -17.10 -22.55
C ILE A 74 12.32 -15.69 -22.80
N LEU A 75 12.88 -15.07 -21.73
CA LEU A 75 13.42 -13.73 -21.74
C LEU A 75 14.90 -13.74 -21.34
N ILE A 76 15.69 -12.92 -21.99
CA ILE A 76 17.08 -12.65 -21.60
C ILE A 76 17.33 -11.15 -21.53
N ALA A 77 18.02 -10.70 -20.49
CA ALA A 77 18.48 -9.33 -20.34
C ALA A 77 20.03 -9.27 -20.47
N PRO A 78 20.56 -9.21 -21.71
CA PRO A 78 22.01 -9.23 -21.92
C PRO A 78 22.63 -7.90 -21.50
N THR A 79 23.75 -7.95 -20.80
CA THR A 79 24.57 -6.77 -20.52
C THR A 79 25.06 -6.15 -21.82
N ARG A 80 24.84 -4.84 -21.99
CA ARG A 80 25.26 -4.10 -23.18
C ARG A 80 26.65 -3.51 -22.99
N VAL A 81 27.26 -3.13 -24.11
CA VAL A 81 28.48 -2.33 -24.10
C VAL A 81 28.19 -0.99 -23.38
N GLY A 82 28.87 -0.72 -22.29
CA GLY A 82 28.58 0.43 -21.41
C GLY A 82 28.01 0.04 -20.05
N GLY A 83 27.60 -1.22 -19.86
CA GLY A 83 27.14 -1.74 -18.57
C GLY A 83 25.63 -1.72 -18.36
N ASP A 84 24.84 -1.27 -19.33
CA ASP A 84 23.38 -1.32 -19.25
C ASP A 84 22.91 -2.76 -19.02
N TRP A 85 21.90 -2.94 -18.16
CA TRP A 85 21.34 -4.22 -17.77
C TRP A 85 22.31 -5.16 -17.04
N TRP A 86 23.42 -4.63 -16.55
CA TRP A 86 24.27 -5.42 -15.64
C TRP A 86 23.63 -5.55 -14.25
N ASP A 87 23.22 -4.43 -13.66
CA ASP A 87 22.52 -4.31 -12.37
C ASP A 87 23.01 -5.31 -11.30
N GLY A 88 24.34 -5.38 -11.12
CA GLY A 88 24.95 -6.31 -10.19
C GLY A 88 24.90 -7.79 -10.59
N GLY A 89 24.46 -8.12 -11.80
CA GLY A 89 24.36 -9.48 -12.31
C GLY A 89 23.03 -10.16 -12.02
N GLN A 90 22.04 -9.44 -11.47
CA GLN A 90 20.75 -10.02 -11.03
C GLN A 90 19.98 -10.75 -12.15
N TYR A 91 19.99 -10.24 -13.38
CA TYR A 91 19.32 -10.90 -14.52
C TYR A 91 20.07 -12.15 -14.97
N MET A 92 21.39 -12.12 -14.91
CA MET A 92 22.21 -13.28 -15.18
C MET A 92 21.95 -14.38 -14.14
N GLU A 93 21.82 -14.03 -12.85
CA GLU A 93 21.49 -15.00 -11.81
C GLU A 93 20.18 -15.73 -12.08
N GLN A 94 19.16 -15.02 -12.63
CA GLN A 94 17.89 -15.63 -13.01
C GLN A 94 18.05 -16.60 -14.17
N CYS A 95 18.66 -16.18 -15.28
CA CYS A 95 18.89 -17.05 -16.43
C CYS A 95 19.77 -18.25 -16.10
N MET A 96 20.74 -18.12 -15.18
CA MET A 96 21.65 -19.17 -14.76
C MET A 96 21.12 -20.02 -13.61
N HIS A 97 19.93 -19.75 -13.10
CA HIS A 97 19.33 -20.42 -11.95
C HIS A 97 20.25 -20.42 -10.71
N SER A 98 20.96 -19.33 -10.49
CA SER A 98 21.97 -19.19 -9.42
C SER A 98 21.58 -18.18 -8.35
N TRP A 99 20.29 -17.75 -8.32
CA TRP A 99 19.79 -16.82 -7.31
C TRP A 99 19.89 -17.40 -5.89
N LYS A 100 19.92 -16.49 -4.94
CA LYS A 100 19.97 -16.76 -3.51
C LYS A 100 18.74 -16.14 -2.83
N PRO A 101 18.44 -16.52 -1.59
CA PRO A 101 17.30 -15.92 -0.85
C PRO A 101 17.35 -14.39 -0.74
N ASN A 102 18.54 -13.79 -0.79
CA ASN A 102 18.76 -12.35 -0.75
C ASN A 102 19.11 -11.75 -2.12
N SER A 103 18.86 -12.45 -3.21
CA SER A 103 18.97 -11.87 -4.55
C SER A 103 17.86 -10.85 -4.77
N TYR A 104 18.21 -9.71 -5.38
CA TYR A 104 17.32 -8.57 -5.60
C TYR A 104 15.97 -8.97 -6.25
N SER A 105 16.00 -9.84 -7.25
CA SER A 105 14.78 -10.32 -7.90
C SER A 105 13.87 -11.14 -6.98
N VAL A 106 14.46 -11.93 -6.07
CA VAL A 106 13.70 -12.71 -5.07
C VAL A 106 13.03 -11.78 -4.06
N GLU A 107 13.79 -10.81 -3.55
CA GLU A 107 13.29 -9.79 -2.63
C GLU A 107 12.17 -8.95 -3.27
N ASN A 108 12.34 -8.53 -4.53
CA ASN A 108 11.32 -7.78 -5.24
C ASN A 108 10.05 -8.59 -5.49
N CYS A 109 10.15 -9.83 -5.91
CA CYS A 109 8.98 -10.69 -6.07
C CYS A 109 8.19 -10.81 -4.75
N TRP A 110 8.88 -11.01 -3.64
CA TRP A 110 8.23 -11.06 -2.33
C TRP A 110 7.58 -9.73 -1.96
N THR A 111 8.32 -8.63 -2.10
CA THR A 111 7.86 -7.28 -1.78
C THR A 111 6.62 -6.91 -2.59
N TYR A 112 6.64 -7.07 -3.90
CA TYR A 112 5.52 -6.73 -4.76
C TYR A 112 4.26 -7.54 -4.45
N CYS A 113 4.42 -8.83 -4.17
CA CYS A 113 3.31 -9.69 -3.81
C CYS A 113 2.71 -9.30 -2.44
N THR A 114 3.55 -9.05 -1.44
CA THR A 114 3.10 -8.70 -0.10
C THR A 114 2.53 -7.29 -0.03
N GLU A 115 3.07 -6.32 -0.77
CA GLU A 115 2.48 -4.99 -0.94
C GLU A 115 1.13 -5.06 -1.63
N GLY A 116 1.01 -5.89 -2.67
CA GLY A 116 -0.27 -6.13 -3.35
C GLY A 116 -1.32 -6.69 -2.39
N LEU A 117 -0.97 -7.71 -1.62
CA LEU A 117 -1.85 -8.30 -0.59
C LEU A 117 -2.25 -7.28 0.49
N THR A 118 -1.28 -6.53 1.01
CA THR A 118 -1.53 -5.50 2.03
C THR A 118 -2.48 -4.44 1.50
N THR A 119 -2.27 -3.98 0.26
CA THR A 119 -3.13 -3.00 -0.38
C THR A 119 -4.56 -3.53 -0.55
N VAL A 120 -4.72 -4.75 -1.05
CA VAL A 120 -6.03 -5.39 -1.22
C VAL A 120 -6.73 -5.57 0.12
N ASN A 121 -6.02 -6.01 1.17
CA ASN A 121 -6.60 -6.17 2.50
C ASN A 121 -7.01 -4.83 3.12
N SER A 122 -6.21 -3.78 2.93
CA SER A 122 -6.54 -2.43 3.39
C SER A 122 -7.80 -1.89 2.71
N VAL A 123 -7.88 -2.01 1.37
CA VAL A 123 -9.08 -1.59 0.62
C VAL A 123 -10.29 -2.42 1.02
N TYR A 124 -10.13 -3.73 1.23
CA TYR A 124 -11.20 -4.61 1.72
C TYR A 124 -11.76 -4.12 3.05
N ASN A 125 -10.90 -3.79 4.02
CA ASN A 125 -11.30 -3.26 5.32
C ASN A 125 -12.06 -1.92 5.21
N ILE A 126 -11.63 -1.03 4.32
CA ILE A 126 -12.31 0.24 4.06
C ILE A 126 -13.72 0.02 3.50
N ILE A 127 -13.86 -0.85 2.49
CA ILE A 127 -15.16 -1.16 1.88
C ILE A 127 -16.09 -1.85 2.89
N GLU A 128 -15.58 -2.82 3.64
CA GLU A 128 -16.37 -3.56 4.64
C GLU A 128 -16.94 -2.65 5.72
N LYS A 129 -16.16 -1.71 6.21
CA LYS A 129 -16.54 -0.74 7.26
C LYS A 129 -17.32 0.46 6.75
N SER A 130 -17.44 0.67 5.44
CA SER A 130 -18.15 1.82 4.90
C SER A 130 -19.63 1.78 5.27
N GLU A 131 -20.14 2.82 5.90
CA GLU A 131 -21.57 3.00 6.19
C GLU A 131 -22.31 3.68 5.01
N ALA A 132 -21.56 4.25 4.08
CA ALA A 132 -22.09 5.01 2.95
C ALA A 132 -22.53 4.13 1.77
N MET A 133 -22.09 2.88 1.70
CA MET A 133 -22.40 1.96 0.61
C MET A 133 -23.61 1.06 0.97
N SER A 134 -24.43 0.74 -0.04
CA SER A 134 -25.45 -0.30 0.10
C SER A 134 -24.80 -1.68 0.25
N ASP A 135 -25.51 -2.60 0.93
CA ASP A 135 -25.01 -3.97 1.15
C ASP A 135 -24.76 -4.72 -0.16
N GLU A 136 -25.59 -4.49 -1.18
CA GLU A 136 -25.42 -5.08 -2.52
C GLU A 136 -24.12 -4.62 -3.17
N LEU A 137 -23.84 -3.32 -3.12
CA LEU A 137 -22.64 -2.73 -3.68
C LEU A 137 -21.38 -3.16 -2.92
N LYS A 138 -21.46 -3.22 -1.58
CA LYS A 138 -20.37 -3.79 -0.77
C LYS A 138 -20.07 -5.23 -1.16
N LEU A 139 -21.09 -6.07 -1.29
CA LEU A 139 -20.92 -7.48 -1.66
C LEU A 139 -20.20 -7.62 -3.00
N GLN A 140 -20.54 -6.79 -3.98
CA GLN A 140 -19.87 -6.76 -5.28
C GLN A 140 -18.37 -6.46 -5.12
N TYR A 141 -18.02 -5.34 -4.52
CA TYR A 141 -16.61 -4.92 -4.41
C TYR A 141 -15.79 -5.83 -3.48
N LEU A 142 -16.38 -6.33 -2.40
CA LEU A 142 -15.70 -7.30 -1.55
C LEU A 142 -15.44 -8.62 -2.29
N SER A 143 -16.31 -9.00 -3.23
CA SER A 143 -16.09 -10.19 -4.08
C SER A 143 -14.94 -9.97 -5.07
N GLU A 144 -14.85 -8.79 -5.68
CA GLU A 144 -13.73 -8.40 -6.55
C GLU A 144 -12.39 -8.40 -5.77
N LEU A 145 -12.38 -7.83 -4.58
CA LEU A 145 -11.18 -7.79 -3.72
C LEU A 145 -10.75 -9.18 -3.25
N ARG A 146 -11.69 -10.09 -2.99
CA ARG A 146 -11.38 -11.51 -2.73
C ARG A 146 -10.72 -12.16 -3.94
N GLY A 147 -11.17 -11.85 -5.15
CA GLY A 147 -10.56 -12.30 -6.39
C GLY A 147 -9.12 -11.79 -6.54
N LEU A 148 -8.88 -10.50 -6.31
CA LEU A 148 -7.54 -9.90 -6.35
C LEU A 148 -6.62 -10.50 -5.27
N ARG A 149 -7.12 -10.73 -4.06
CA ARG A 149 -6.38 -11.41 -3.00
C ARG A 149 -5.98 -12.83 -3.41
N ALA A 150 -6.92 -13.59 -3.95
CA ALA A 150 -6.65 -14.95 -4.43
C ALA A 150 -5.61 -14.96 -5.54
N PHE A 151 -5.63 -13.98 -6.45
CA PHE A 151 -4.63 -13.82 -7.49
C PHE A 151 -3.22 -13.59 -6.91
N TRP A 152 -3.08 -12.67 -5.95
CA TRP A 152 -1.78 -12.43 -5.31
C TRP A 152 -1.26 -13.65 -4.54
N TYR A 153 -2.15 -14.39 -3.84
CA TYR A 153 -1.77 -15.65 -3.20
C TYR A 153 -1.38 -16.72 -4.22
N TYR A 154 -2.05 -16.79 -5.36
CA TYR A 154 -1.64 -17.68 -6.44
C TYR A 154 -0.19 -17.38 -6.87
N VAL A 155 0.14 -16.12 -7.11
CA VAL A 155 1.48 -15.71 -7.52
C VAL A 155 2.53 -16.06 -6.45
N ILE A 156 2.23 -15.80 -5.17
CA ILE A 156 3.14 -16.14 -4.07
C ILE A 156 3.38 -17.64 -3.99
N VAL A 157 2.31 -18.43 -4.07
CA VAL A 157 2.42 -19.90 -3.98
C VAL A 157 3.15 -20.46 -5.19
N ASP A 158 2.96 -19.90 -6.37
CA ASP A 158 3.67 -20.31 -7.59
C ASP A 158 5.18 -20.07 -7.48
N ILE A 159 5.60 -18.93 -6.94
CA ILE A 159 7.03 -18.55 -6.84
C ILE A 159 7.70 -19.14 -5.60
N PHE A 160 7.04 -19.10 -4.45
CA PHE A 160 7.65 -19.42 -3.14
C PHE A 160 7.15 -20.72 -2.51
N GLY A 161 6.11 -21.32 -3.03
CA GLY A 161 5.47 -22.53 -2.49
C GLY A 161 4.54 -22.19 -1.33
N ASN A 162 5.07 -21.90 -0.15
CA ASN A 162 4.27 -21.63 1.04
C ASN A 162 4.25 -20.14 1.35
N ALA A 163 3.08 -19.64 1.77
CA ALA A 163 2.91 -18.26 2.22
C ALA A 163 2.01 -18.18 3.45
N PRO A 164 2.25 -17.25 4.39
CA PRO A 164 1.33 -17.01 5.50
C PRO A 164 0.01 -16.46 4.95
N LEU A 165 -1.11 -17.05 5.35
CA LEU A 165 -2.44 -16.57 4.96
C LEU A 165 -2.86 -15.44 5.89
N VAL A 166 -2.88 -14.21 5.37
CA VAL A 166 -3.34 -13.00 6.06
C VAL A 166 -4.55 -12.45 5.33
N THR A 167 -5.71 -12.51 5.95
CA THR A 167 -6.98 -12.01 5.37
C THR A 167 -7.56 -10.82 6.12
N ASP A 168 -7.09 -10.59 7.33
CA ASP A 168 -7.50 -9.47 8.18
C ASP A 168 -6.37 -8.43 8.21
N PHE A 169 -6.70 -7.21 7.81
CA PHE A 169 -5.76 -6.08 7.79
C PHE A 169 -5.38 -5.61 9.21
N GLU A 170 -6.27 -5.79 10.18
CA GLU A 170 -6.07 -5.34 11.57
C GLU A 170 -5.45 -6.42 12.47
N ASP A 171 -5.38 -7.66 12.01
CA ASP A 171 -4.77 -8.73 12.80
C ASP A 171 -3.24 -8.63 12.79
N THR A 172 -2.70 -8.02 13.84
CA THR A 172 -1.26 -7.93 14.09
C THR A 172 -0.71 -9.10 14.90
N SER A 173 -1.55 -10.07 15.28
CA SER A 173 -1.19 -11.21 16.14
C SER A 173 -0.53 -12.34 15.37
N LEU A 174 -0.58 -12.31 14.04
CA LEU A 174 0.03 -13.35 13.22
C LEU A 174 1.56 -13.32 13.37
N PRO A 175 2.17 -14.44 13.76
CA PRO A 175 3.62 -14.51 13.83
C PRO A 175 4.20 -14.29 12.43
N LEU A 176 5.00 -13.25 12.26
CA LEU A 176 5.74 -12.94 11.03
C LEU A 176 6.72 -14.08 10.62
N SER A 177 6.72 -15.19 11.33
CA SER A 177 7.74 -16.24 11.31
C SER A 177 7.26 -17.59 10.76
N LEU A 178 6.21 -17.67 9.95
CA LEU A 178 5.86 -18.93 9.25
C LEU A 178 6.64 -19.14 7.95
N ILE A 179 7.69 -18.35 7.71
CA ILE A 179 8.59 -18.50 6.54
C ILE A 179 9.55 -19.68 6.67
N HIS A 180 9.55 -20.38 7.80
CA HIS A 180 10.47 -21.48 8.08
C HIS A 180 9.72 -22.80 8.37
N ILE A 181 8.96 -23.27 7.39
CA ILE A 181 8.55 -24.68 7.39
C ILE A 181 8.92 -25.29 6.03
#